data_1e0317f8380d6764260aaf3780f4fad0
#
_entry.id   1e0317f8380d6764260aaf3780f4fad0
#
_cell.length_a   1.000
_cell.length_b   1.000
_cell.length_c   1.000
_cell.angle_alpha   90.00
_cell.angle_beta   90.00
_cell.angle_gamma   90.00
#
_symmetry.space_group_name_H-M   'P 1'
#
loop_
_entity.id
_entity.type
_entity.pdbx_description
1 polymer ?
#
loop_
_entity_poly.entity_id
_entity_poly.type
_entity_poly.pdbx_seq_one_letter_code
_entity_poly.pdbx_strand_id
1 'polypeptide(L)'
;MGCSVTPTSSGNTRRQVQMMKDCGTDILACTPSYALLIADTAIEMGYDPATEFKISGGIFGAEPASDNMREEIASKLGIQYCDVYGLSEIMGPGVAMECAERAGLHVAEDHFYCEILDPETLKPVPDGEWGELVITTLTRECCPLVRYRTRDVTRIISEPCACGRTHRKIDQLRGRTDDMLIIRGVNVFPSQIEQVITGFPEIATHYQIILTTRGPLDHVELQVETVPDFPIDEVRKIEDLKRRLGVELKSNLQVSVEVKIVEPKTIARSEGKAKRVIDQREGK
;
A
#
# COMPACT_ATOMS: atom_id res chain seq x y z
N MET A 1 -25.27 1.70 10.86
CA MET A 1 -25.29 2.65 9.73
C MET A 1 -26.31 2.25 8.66
N GLY A 2 -26.87 1.05 8.70
CA GLY A 2 -27.92 0.63 7.76
C GLY A 2 -27.47 0.34 6.33
N CYS A 3 -26.16 0.15 6.10
CA CYS A 3 -25.65 -0.20 4.79
C CYS A 3 -25.95 -1.67 4.44
N SER A 4 -26.31 -1.93 3.18
CA SER A 4 -26.33 -3.29 2.64
C SER A 4 -24.93 -3.69 2.23
N VAL A 5 -24.43 -4.80 2.77
CA VAL A 5 -23.08 -5.31 2.47
C VAL A 5 -23.19 -6.56 1.61
N THR A 6 -22.48 -6.57 0.47
CA THR A 6 -22.38 -7.72 -0.41
C THR A 6 -20.94 -8.26 -0.37
N PRO A 7 -20.65 -9.28 0.45
CA PRO A 7 -19.32 -9.88 0.50
C PRO A 7 -19.11 -10.75 -0.76
N THR A 8 -18.16 -10.37 -1.59
CA THR A 8 -17.89 -11.08 -2.86
C THR A 8 -16.67 -12.00 -2.78
N SER A 9 -15.81 -11.84 -1.76
CA SER A 9 -14.55 -12.55 -1.63
C SER A 9 -13.59 -12.32 -2.82
N SER A 10 -12.38 -12.87 -2.77
CA SER A 10 -11.44 -12.84 -3.91
C SER A 10 -11.87 -13.82 -5.02
N GLY A 11 -11.42 -13.55 -6.24
CA GLY A 11 -11.71 -14.36 -7.42
C GLY A 11 -12.94 -13.90 -8.22
N ASN A 12 -12.98 -14.32 -9.48
CA ASN A 12 -14.03 -13.96 -10.44
C ASN A 12 -14.31 -12.45 -10.54
N THR A 13 -13.27 -11.65 -10.75
CA THR A 13 -13.32 -10.19 -10.82
C THR A 13 -14.37 -9.69 -11.83
N ARG A 14 -14.52 -10.36 -12.98
CA ARG A 14 -15.54 -9.99 -13.98
C ARG A 14 -16.96 -10.06 -13.42
N ARG A 15 -17.27 -11.08 -12.60
CA ARG A 15 -18.56 -11.18 -11.91
C ARG A 15 -18.76 -10.06 -10.90
N GLN A 16 -17.71 -9.69 -10.16
CA GLN A 16 -17.78 -8.59 -9.21
C GLN A 16 -18.07 -7.27 -9.91
N VAL A 17 -17.37 -6.98 -11.01
CA VAL A 17 -17.63 -5.80 -11.86
C VAL A 17 -19.08 -5.76 -12.31
N GLN A 18 -19.61 -6.89 -12.81
CA GLN A 18 -21.02 -6.96 -13.22
C GLN A 18 -21.97 -6.69 -12.05
N MET A 19 -21.72 -7.31 -10.88
CA MET A 19 -22.54 -7.08 -9.68
C MET A 19 -22.50 -5.62 -9.22
N MET A 20 -21.34 -4.98 -9.24
CA MET A 20 -21.20 -3.57 -8.88
C MET A 20 -22.08 -2.67 -9.76
N LYS A 21 -22.11 -2.96 -11.06
CA LYS A 21 -22.96 -2.23 -12.00
C LYS A 21 -24.44 -2.52 -11.79
N ASP A 22 -24.83 -3.80 -11.71
CA ASP A 22 -26.23 -4.22 -11.62
C ASP A 22 -26.89 -3.81 -10.30
N CYS A 23 -26.15 -3.88 -9.19
CA CYS A 23 -26.64 -3.50 -7.87
C CYS A 23 -26.50 -2.01 -7.57
N GLY A 24 -25.82 -1.24 -8.42
CA GLY A 24 -25.58 0.19 -8.19
C GLY A 24 -24.79 0.43 -6.90
N THR A 25 -23.65 -0.23 -6.77
CA THR A 25 -22.77 -0.14 -5.60
C THR A 25 -22.33 1.31 -5.36
N ASP A 26 -22.47 1.81 -4.11
CA ASP A 26 -22.07 3.17 -3.72
C ASP A 26 -20.64 3.21 -3.18
N ILE A 27 -20.20 2.17 -2.46
CA ILE A 27 -18.89 2.10 -1.80
C ILE A 27 -18.19 0.80 -2.15
N LEU A 28 -16.94 0.89 -2.56
CA LEU A 28 -16.05 -0.25 -2.77
C LEU A 28 -15.11 -0.40 -1.56
N ALA A 29 -14.99 -1.62 -1.02
CA ALA A 29 -14.03 -1.94 0.04
C ALA A 29 -13.15 -3.12 -0.38
N CYS A 30 -11.85 -2.88 -0.57
CA CYS A 30 -10.88 -3.92 -0.96
C CYS A 30 -9.44 -3.46 -0.71
N THR A 31 -8.45 -4.24 -1.15
CA THR A 31 -7.05 -3.78 -1.18
C THR A 31 -6.82 -2.82 -2.35
N PRO A 32 -5.89 -1.86 -2.25
CA PRO A 32 -5.55 -0.94 -3.34
C PRO A 32 -5.20 -1.63 -4.65
N SER A 33 -4.36 -2.65 -4.63
CA SER A 33 -3.98 -3.40 -5.84
C SER A 33 -5.17 -4.11 -6.49
N TYR A 34 -6.13 -4.59 -5.68
CA TYR A 34 -7.35 -5.20 -6.20
C TYR A 34 -8.32 -4.18 -6.80
N ALA A 35 -8.35 -2.95 -6.27
CA ALA A 35 -9.12 -1.85 -6.86
C ALA A 35 -8.66 -1.53 -8.29
N LEU A 36 -7.34 -1.51 -8.52
CA LEU A 36 -6.79 -1.35 -9.88
C LEU A 36 -7.19 -2.51 -10.79
N LEU A 37 -7.11 -3.74 -10.30
CA LEU A 37 -7.54 -4.91 -11.08
C LEU A 37 -9.04 -4.84 -11.44
N ILE A 38 -9.88 -4.39 -10.52
CA ILE A 38 -11.32 -4.15 -10.77
C ILE A 38 -11.51 -3.09 -11.86
N ALA A 39 -10.80 -1.95 -11.75
CA ALA A 39 -10.89 -0.88 -12.73
C ALA A 39 -10.46 -1.35 -14.12
N ASP A 40 -9.31 -2.01 -14.22
CA ASP A 40 -8.80 -2.54 -15.49
C ASP A 40 -9.74 -3.60 -16.08
N THR A 41 -10.30 -4.48 -15.24
CA THR A 41 -11.26 -5.50 -15.67
C THR A 41 -12.56 -4.85 -16.17
N ALA A 42 -13.03 -3.78 -15.54
CA ALA A 42 -14.21 -3.04 -16.00
C ALA A 42 -13.99 -2.44 -17.39
N ILE A 43 -12.83 -1.83 -17.61
CA ILE A 43 -12.42 -1.29 -18.92
C ILE A 43 -12.33 -2.42 -19.97
N GLU A 44 -11.74 -3.56 -19.64
CA GLU A 44 -11.67 -4.74 -20.53
C GLU A 44 -13.07 -5.33 -20.85
N MET A 45 -14.06 -5.12 -19.98
CA MET A 45 -15.46 -5.49 -20.22
C MET A 45 -16.22 -4.44 -21.04
N GLY A 46 -15.59 -3.33 -21.42
CA GLY A 46 -16.17 -2.26 -22.22
C GLY A 46 -16.94 -1.21 -21.42
N TYR A 47 -16.72 -1.15 -20.10
CA TYR A 47 -17.30 -0.12 -19.24
C TYR A 47 -16.32 1.02 -19.00
N ASP A 48 -16.83 2.22 -18.82
CA ASP A 48 -16.12 3.32 -18.17
C ASP A 48 -16.53 3.39 -16.70
N PRO A 49 -15.73 2.85 -15.77
CA PRO A 49 -16.14 2.76 -14.37
C PRO A 49 -16.28 4.13 -13.70
N ALA A 50 -15.58 5.15 -14.17
CA ALA A 50 -15.65 6.49 -13.60
C ALA A 50 -17.00 7.20 -13.89
N THR A 51 -17.66 6.84 -14.98
CA THR A 51 -18.90 7.51 -15.40
C THR A 51 -20.14 6.61 -15.40
N GLU A 52 -19.94 5.30 -15.57
CA GLU A 52 -21.06 4.36 -15.69
C GLU A 52 -21.42 3.66 -14.36
N PHE A 53 -20.54 3.67 -13.38
CA PHE A 53 -20.78 3.07 -12.06
C PHE A 53 -21.28 4.15 -11.09
N LYS A 54 -22.06 3.75 -10.08
CA LYS A 54 -22.56 4.66 -9.04
C LYS A 54 -21.61 4.81 -7.85
N ILE A 55 -20.43 4.23 -7.95
CA ILE A 55 -19.47 4.24 -6.84
C ILE A 55 -19.04 5.68 -6.60
N SER A 56 -19.20 6.18 -5.37
CA SER A 56 -18.81 7.53 -4.97
C SER A 56 -17.57 7.55 -4.06
N GLY A 57 -17.26 6.41 -3.43
CA GLY A 57 -16.11 6.30 -2.55
C GLY A 57 -15.57 4.89 -2.42
N GLY A 58 -14.35 4.78 -1.94
CA GLY A 58 -13.71 3.51 -1.67
C GLY A 58 -12.96 3.52 -0.35
N ILE A 59 -13.01 2.40 0.35
CA ILE A 59 -12.29 2.15 1.60
C ILE A 59 -11.22 1.11 1.31
N PHE A 60 -9.97 1.52 1.38
CA PHE A 60 -8.84 0.70 0.97
C PHE A 60 -7.85 0.48 2.11
N GLY A 61 -7.30 -0.71 2.20
CA GLY A 61 -6.34 -1.03 3.24
C GLY A 61 -5.71 -2.41 3.07
N ALA A 62 -5.11 -2.91 4.13
CA ALA A 62 -4.39 -4.18 4.21
C ALA A 62 -3.05 -4.22 3.44
N GLU A 63 -2.75 -3.24 2.62
CA GLU A 63 -1.45 -3.00 1.99
C GLU A 63 -1.20 -1.50 1.86
N PRO A 64 0.06 -1.04 1.85
CA PRO A 64 0.36 0.37 1.60
C PRO A 64 -0.01 0.75 0.16
N ALA A 65 -0.39 2.01 -0.03
CA ALA A 65 -0.60 2.60 -1.34
C ALA A 65 0.13 3.94 -1.43
N SER A 66 0.94 4.12 -2.46
CA SER A 66 1.57 5.41 -2.76
C SER A 66 0.54 6.44 -3.22
N ASP A 67 0.87 7.71 -3.11
CA ASP A 67 -0.02 8.78 -3.54
C ASP A 67 -0.43 8.63 -5.02
N ASN A 68 0.51 8.27 -5.90
CA ASN A 68 0.22 8.03 -7.31
C ASN A 68 -0.77 6.86 -7.50
N MET A 69 -0.61 5.77 -6.75
CA MET A 69 -1.55 4.64 -6.80
C MET A 69 -2.94 5.04 -6.32
N ARG A 70 -3.03 5.85 -5.27
CA ARG A 70 -4.28 6.41 -4.74
C ARG A 70 -4.98 7.30 -5.78
N GLU A 71 -4.22 8.18 -6.45
CA GLU A 71 -4.72 9.04 -7.51
C GLU A 71 -5.16 8.24 -8.73
N GLU A 72 -4.42 7.21 -9.13
CA GLU A 72 -4.78 6.31 -10.22
C GLU A 72 -6.10 5.58 -9.93
N ILE A 73 -6.26 5.02 -8.73
CA ILE A 73 -7.51 4.37 -8.30
C ILE A 73 -8.67 5.38 -8.32
N ALA A 74 -8.47 6.55 -7.72
CA ALA A 74 -9.49 7.59 -7.64
C ALA A 74 -9.93 8.06 -9.03
N SER A 75 -8.99 8.25 -9.95
CA SER A 75 -9.26 8.69 -11.31
C SER A 75 -9.97 7.61 -12.14
N LYS A 76 -9.45 6.36 -12.14
CA LYS A 76 -10.02 5.26 -12.93
C LYS A 76 -11.44 4.88 -12.51
N LEU A 77 -11.72 4.96 -11.20
CA LEU A 77 -13.04 4.60 -10.67
C LEU A 77 -13.97 5.79 -10.45
N GLY A 78 -13.47 7.04 -10.59
CA GLY A 78 -14.26 8.24 -10.34
C GLY A 78 -14.67 8.42 -8.87
N ILE A 79 -13.82 8.03 -7.90
CA ILE A 79 -14.19 7.90 -6.49
C ILE A 79 -13.32 8.74 -5.56
N GLN A 80 -13.85 8.98 -4.36
CA GLN A 80 -13.05 9.44 -3.24
C GLN A 80 -12.32 8.24 -2.60
N TYR A 81 -11.00 8.28 -2.58
CA TYR A 81 -10.16 7.29 -1.91
C TYR A 81 -10.10 7.57 -0.41
N CYS A 82 -10.29 6.55 0.43
CA CYS A 82 -10.13 6.62 1.88
C CYS A 82 -9.28 5.45 2.35
N ASP A 83 -8.18 5.75 3.02
CA ASP A 83 -7.31 4.73 3.61
C ASP A 83 -7.86 4.24 4.95
N VAL A 84 -7.74 2.94 5.21
CA VAL A 84 -8.09 2.31 6.47
C VAL A 84 -6.97 1.40 6.94
N TYR A 85 -6.55 1.61 8.18
CA TYR A 85 -5.59 0.76 8.86
C TYR A 85 -6.30 -0.18 9.83
N GLY A 86 -5.84 -1.41 9.88
CA GLY A 86 -6.28 -2.41 10.85
C GLY A 86 -5.57 -3.74 10.64
N LEU A 87 -5.72 -4.62 11.61
CA LEU A 87 -5.13 -5.96 11.59
C LEU A 87 -6.07 -6.93 12.30
N SER A 88 -6.12 -8.17 11.81
CA SER A 88 -7.03 -9.21 12.30
C SER A 88 -6.77 -9.57 13.75
N GLU A 89 -5.51 -9.47 14.20
CA GLU A 89 -5.08 -9.76 15.56
C GLU A 89 -5.72 -8.82 16.58
N ILE A 90 -5.99 -7.57 16.19
CA ILE A 90 -6.59 -6.55 17.08
C ILE A 90 -8.11 -6.64 17.04
N MET A 91 -8.76 -6.32 15.93
CA MET A 91 -10.22 -6.37 15.77
C MET A 91 -10.65 -6.37 14.29
N GLY A 92 -9.72 -6.47 13.34
CA GLY A 92 -9.98 -6.34 11.91
C GLY A 92 -9.82 -4.90 11.40
N PRO A 93 -10.43 -4.55 10.27
CA PRO A 93 -10.29 -3.22 9.67
C PRO A 93 -10.95 -2.14 10.54
N GLY A 94 -10.36 -0.92 10.51
CA GLY A 94 -10.95 0.23 11.19
C GLY A 94 -10.34 0.58 12.53
N VAL A 95 -9.10 0.20 12.81
CA VAL A 95 -8.32 0.72 13.95
C VAL A 95 -8.07 2.22 13.77
N ALA A 96 -7.72 2.63 12.56
CA ALA A 96 -7.61 4.03 12.19
C ALA A 96 -8.07 4.23 10.74
N MET A 97 -8.65 5.40 10.42
CA MET A 97 -9.24 5.69 9.12
C MET A 97 -9.04 7.14 8.72
N GLU A 98 -8.77 7.38 7.47
CA GLU A 98 -8.75 8.72 6.90
C GLU A 98 -10.13 9.40 6.95
N CYS A 99 -10.10 10.71 6.94
CA CYS A 99 -11.26 11.56 6.62
C CYS A 99 -11.08 12.21 5.25
N ALA A 100 -12.03 13.03 4.83
CA ALA A 100 -11.99 13.74 3.54
C ALA A 100 -10.76 14.66 3.39
N GLU A 101 -10.19 15.14 4.50
CA GLU A 101 -9.02 16.03 4.52
C GLU A 101 -7.70 15.32 4.20
N ARG A 102 -7.67 13.99 4.25
CA ARG A 102 -6.47 13.15 4.01
C ARG A 102 -5.23 13.56 4.84
N ALA A 103 -5.46 14.09 6.04
CA ALA A 103 -4.42 14.62 6.92
C ALA A 103 -4.00 13.61 8.01
N GLY A 104 -3.87 12.34 7.64
CA GLY A 104 -3.59 11.21 8.52
C GLY A 104 -4.84 10.41 8.87
N LEU A 105 -4.63 9.27 9.55
CA LEU A 105 -5.68 8.33 9.92
C LEU A 105 -6.12 8.58 11.36
N HIS A 106 -7.38 8.90 11.57
CA HIS A 106 -7.98 9.07 12.90
C HIS A 106 -8.13 7.72 13.60
N VAL A 107 -7.54 7.58 14.76
CA VAL A 107 -7.64 6.38 15.61
C VAL A 107 -9.03 6.31 16.25
N ALA A 108 -9.62 5.13 16.25
CA ALA A 108 -10.87 4.87 17.01
C ALA A 108 -10.52 4.73 18.51
N GLU A 109 -10.29 5.85 19.19
CA GLU A 109 -9.77 5.92 20.58
C GLU A 109 -10.78 5.39 21.63
N ASP A 110 -12.04 5.24 21.28
CA ASP A 110 -13.04 4.55 22.08
C ASP A 110 -12.82 3.03 22.15
N HIS A 111 -12.06 2.48 21.19
CA HIS A 111 -11.74 1.06 21.09
C HIS A 111 -10.25 0.74 21.28
N PHE A 112 -9.36 1.68 20.98
CA PHE A 112 -7.92 1.43 20.93
C PHE A 112 -7.11 2.55 21.58
N TYR A 113 -6.15 2.15 22.40
CA TYR A 113 -5.10 3.04 22.89
C TYR A 113 -3.82 2.76 22.10
N CYS A 114 -3.31 3.77 21.41
CA CYS A 114 -2.11 3.68 20.56
C CYS A 114 -0.93 4.38 21.20
N GLU A 115 0.22 3.70 21.21
CA GLU A 115 1.52 4.20 21.62
C GLU A 115 2.49 4.10 20.44
N ILE A 116 3.44 5.02 20.32
CA ILE A 116 4.56 4.88 19.39
C ILE A 116 5.84 4.66 20.21
N LEU A 117 6.50 3.55 19.96
CA LEU A 117 7.70 3.15 20.69
C LEU A 117 8.90 3.09 19.76
N ASP A 118 10.06 3.45 20.29
CA ASP A 118 11.33 3.10 19.68
C ASP A 118 11.46 1.56 19.61
N PRO A 119 11.70 0.97 18.43
CA PRO A 119 11.66 -0.48 18.25
C PRO A 119 12.76 -1.25 18.98
N GLU A 120 13.88 -0.57 19.35
CA GLU A 120 15.03 -1.16 20.03
C GLU A 120 14.91 -1.01 21.55
N THR A 121 14.65 0.22 22.02
CA THR A 121 14.60 0.52 23.44
C THR A 121 13.26 0.24 24.08
N LEU A 122 12.20 0.11 23.29
CA LEU A 122 10.79 -0.05 23.69
C LEU A 122 10.28 1.09 24.57
N LYS A 123 10.90 2.26 24.48
CA LYS A 123 10.46 3.48 25.18
C LYS A 123 9.56 4.30 24.26
N PRO A 124 8.56 5.00 24.84
CA PRO A 124 7.75 5.93 24.07
C PRO A 124 8.62 7.00 23.41
N VAL A 125 8.31 7.34 22.17
CA VAL A 125 8.90 8.48 21.47
C VAL A 125 7.95 9.68 21.54
N PRO A 126 8.48 10.92 21.44
CA PRO A 126 7.65 12.12 21.34
C PRO A 126 6.69 12.08 20.14
N ASP A 127 5.55 12.75 20.26
CA ASP A 127 4.63 12.93 19.13
C ASP A 127 5.36 13.60 17.97
N GLY A 128 5.14 13.12 16.76
CA GLY A 128 5.84 13.54 15.55
C GLY A 128 7.07 12.70 15.19
N GLU A 129 7.64 11.98 16.13
CA GLU A 129 8.75 11.04 15.86
C GLU A 129 8.25 9.68 15.39
N TRP A 130 9.03 9.05 14.50
CA TRP A 130 8.72 7.74 13.94
C TRP A 130 9.10 6.62 14.90
N GLY A 131 8.23 5.63 15.02
CA GLY A 131 8.48 4.45 15.82
C GLY A 131 7.50 3.32 15.49
N GLU A 132 7.58 2.25 16.24
CA GLU A 132 6.68 1.09 16.12
C GLU A 132 5.35 1.40 16.79
N LEU A 133 4.24 1.17 16.07
CA LEU A 133 2.89 1.27 16.61
C LEU A 133 2.62 0.11 17.57
N VAL A 134 2.18 0.45 18.76
CA VAL A 134 1.77 -0.50 19.80
C VAL A 134 0.34 -0.21 20.19
N ILE A 135 -0.52 -1.23 20.24
CA ILE A 135 -1.94 -1.08 20.43
C ILE A 135 -2.41 -1.85 21.66
N THR A 136 -3.20 -1.21 22.49
CA THR A 136 -4.00 -1.83 23.56
C THR A 136 -5.46 -1.77 23.17
N THR A 137 -6.17 -2.92 23.20
CA THR A 137 -7.61 -2.99 22.97
C THR A 137 -8.36 -2.61 24.25
N LEU A 138 -9.35 -1.71 24.13
CA LEU A 138 -10.12 -1.20 25.30
C LEU A 138 -11.47 -1.91 25.45
N THR A 139 -12.08 -2.35 24.35
CA THR A 139 -13.44 -2.91 24.34
C THR A 139 -13.50 -4.38 23.91
N ARG A 140 -12.35 -5.00 23.63
CA ARG A 140 -12.29 -6.40 23.21
C ARG A 140 -12.40 -7.32 24.43
N GLU A 141 -13.51 -8.03 24.57
CA GLU A 141 -13.77 -8.92 25.70
C GLU A 141 -13.06 -10.29 25.53
N CYS A 142 -13.12 -10.84 24.32
CA CYS A 142 -12.44 -12.11 24.03
C CYS A 142 -11.00 -11.83 23.54
N CYS A 143 -10.03 -12.45 24.20
CA CYS A 143 -8.60 -12.28 23.91
C CYS A 143 -8.17 -10.80 23.86
N PRO A 144 -8.36 -10.02 24.96
CA PRO A 144 -7.89 -8.63 24.99
C PRO A 144 -6.37 -8.58 24.79
N LEU A 145 -5.90 -7.62 24.01
CA LEU A 145 -4.50 -7.41 23.77
C LEU A 145 -4.02 -6.14 24.50
N VAL A 146 -2.98 -6.30 25.29
CA VAL A 146 -2.37 -5.19 26.03
C VAL A 146 -0.97 -4.97 25.47
N ARG A 147 -0.72 -3.75 24.97
CA ARG A 147 0.56 -3.33 24.38
C ARG A 147 1.06 -4.30 23.29
N TYR A 148 0.15 -4.64 22.36
CA TYR A 148 0.48 -5.50 21.23
C TYR A 148 1.38 -4.76 20.24
N ARG A 149 2.55 -5.31 19.99
CA ARG A 149 3.52 -4.79 19.03
C ARG A 149 3.11 -5.18 17.62
N THR A 150 2.66 -4.19 16.83
CA THR A 150 2.17 -4.45 15.47
C THR A 150 3.30 -4.68 14.46
N ARG A 151 4.49 -4.22 14.77
CA ARG A 151 5.65 -4.10 13.88
C ARG A 151 5.50 -3.01 12.81
N ASP A 152 4.35 -2.37 12.71
CA ASP A 152 4.11 -1.29 11.75
C ASP A 152 4.77 0.00 12.24
N VAL A 153 5.42 0.73 11.33
CA VAL A 153 6.14 1.96 11.64
C VAL A 153 5.31 3.17 11.22
N THR A 154 4.97 3.99 12.18
CA THR A 154 4.22 5.24 12.00
C THR A 154 4.63 6.29 13.03
N ARG A 155 3.93 7.42 13.09
CA ARG A 155 4.06 8.47 14.11
C ARG A 155 2.71 9.07 14.45
N ILE A 156 2.60 9.74 15.59
CA ILE A 156 1.43 10.54 15.92
C ILE A 156 1.51 11.88 15.21
N ILE A 157 0.39 12.31 14.62
CA ILE A 157 0.20 13.65 14.05
C ILE A 157 -0.54 14.49 15.08
N SER A 158 0.14 15.49 15.66
CA SER A 158 -0.42 16.33 16.73
C SER A 158 -1.29 17.46 16.22
N GLU A 159 -1.13 17.88 14.96
CA GLU A 159 -1.90 18.99 14.39
C GLU A 159 -3.40 18.65 14.32
N PRO A 160 -4.28 19.60 14.71
CA PRO A 160 -5.72 19.41 14.56
C PRO A 160 -6.12 19.13 13.12
N CYS A 161 -7.16 18.33 12.92
CA CYS A 161 -7.68 18.08 11.58
C CYS A 161 -8.80 19.08 11.25
N ALA A 162 -8.80 19.60 10.02
CA ALA A 162 -9.84 20.50 9.52
C ALA A 162 -11.23 19.85 9.49
N CYS A 163 -11.34 18.52 9.51
CA CYS A 163 -12.60 17.79 9.61
C CYS A 163 -13.31 17.95 10.97
N GLY A 164 -12.66 18.58 11.97
CA GLY A 164 -13.21 18.84 13.30
C GLY A 164 -13.19 17.65 14.28
N ARG A 165 -12.70 16.46 13.85
CA ARG A 165 -12.51 15.33 14.78
C ARG A 165 -11.36 15.61 15.73
N THR A 166 -11.54 15.23 17.00
CA THR A 166 -10.55 15.42 18.08
C THR A 166 -9.72 14.16 18.34
N HIS A 167 -10.06 13.03 17.73
CA HIS A 167 -9.30 11.79 17.83
C HIS A 167 -7.86 11.99 17.38
N ARG A 168 -6.93 11.36 18.08
CA ARG A 168 -5.51 11.32 17.67
C ARG A 168 -5.39 10.75 16.26
N LYS A 169 -4.41 11.23 15.53
CA LYS A 169 -4.12 10.73 14.19
C LYS A 169 -2.77 10.06 14.16
N ILE A 170 -2.68 8.99 13.39
CA ILE A 170 -1.42 8.40 12.98
C ILE A 170 -1.12 8.77 11.52
N ASP A 171 0.15 8.84 11.18
CA ASP A 171 0.59 9.02 9.80
C ASP A 171 0.42 7.71 9.02
N GLN A 172 0.54 7.79 7.71
CA GLN A 172 0.60 6.58 6.88
C GLN A 172 1.77 5.70 7.29
N LEU A 173 1.59 4.38 7.17
CA LEU A 173 2.64 3.44 7.53
C LEU A 173 3.82 3.57 6.56
N ARG A 174 5.02 3.65 7.10
CA ARG A 174 6.26 3.59 6.30
C ARG A 174 6.67 2.18 5.90
N GLY A 175 6.10 1.18 6.56
CA GLY A 175 6.42 -0.24 6.42
C GLY A 175 6.41 -0.93 7.77
N ARG A 176 6.99 -2.12 7.83
CA ARG A 176 7.08 -2.91 9.05
C ARG A 176 8.53 -3.12 9.46
N THR A 177 8.80 -3.20 10.75
CA THR A 177 10.15 -3.48 11.26
C THR A 177 10.63 -4.88 10.86
N ASP A 178 9.71 -5.83 10.60
CA ASP A 178 10.01 -7.19 10.17
C ASP A 178 9.97 -7.38 8.63
N ASP A 179 9.47 -6.41 7.86
CA ASP A 179 9.56 -6.37 6.39
C ASP A 179 10.83 -5.65 5.90
N MET A 180 11.63 -5.17 6.83
CA MET A 180 12.88 -4.49 6.54
C MET A 180 13.87 -5.46 5.90
N LEU A 181 14.34 -5.10 4.73
CA LEU A 181 15.34 -5.86 3.99
C LEU A 181 16.72 -5.39 4.40
N ILE A 182 17.53 -6.27 4.96
CA ILE A 182 18.94 -5.97 5.18
C ILE A 182 19.69 -6.36 3.91
N ILE A 183 20.23 -5.36 3.21
CA ILE A 183 20.93 -5.54 1.94
C ILE A 183 22.34 -4.98 2.07
N ARG A 184 23.34 -5.84 2.09
CA ARG A 184 24.75 -5.44 2.25
C ARG A 184 24.98 -4.55 3.49
N GLY A 185 24.25 -4.84 4.60
CA GLY A 185 24.34 -4.07 5.85
C GLY A 185 23.54 -2.76 5.87
N VAL A 186 22.77 -2.47 4.82
CA VAL A 186 21.87 -1.31 4.77
C VAL A 186 20.43 -1.77 4.96
N ASN A 187 19.69 -1.05 5.81
CA ASN A 187 18.27 -1.27 6.04
C ASN A 187 17.46 -0.61 4.91
N VAL A 188 16.74 -1.42 4.15
CA VAL A 188 15.91 -0.97 3.02
C VAL A 188 14.47 -1.40 3.25
N PHE A 189 13.54 -0.47 3.16
CA PHE A 189 12.10 -0.78 3.20
C PHE A 189 11.53 -0.84 1.78
N PRO A 190 10.70 -1.84 1.45
CA PRO A 190 10.03 -1.93 0.14
C PRO A 190 9.28 -0.64 -0.23
N SER A 191 8.71 0.06 0.73
CA SER A 191 8.03 1.35 0.54
C SER A 191 8.95 2.46 0.01
N GLN A 192 10.24 2.46 0.35
CA GLN A 192 11.20 3.42 -0.19
C GLN A 192 11.44 3.18 -1.70
N ILE A 193 11.48 1.90 -2.11
CA ILE A 193 11.58 1.53 -3.53
C ILE A 193 10.32 1.98 -4.27
N GLU A 194 9.15 1.74 -3.70
CA GLU A 194 7.86 2.16 -4.27
C GLU A 194 7.79 3.68 -4.46
N GLN A 195 8.21 4.44 -3.47
CA GLN A 195 8.25 5.91 -3.54
C GLN A 195 9.10 6.40 -4.71
N VAL A 196 10.24 5.76 -4.98
CA VAL A 196 11.09 6.11 -6.14
C VAL A 196 10.39 5.76 -7.44
N ILE A 197 9.85 4.55 -7.57
CA ILE A 197 9.18 4.07 -8.79
C ILE A 197 8.04 5.01 -9.19
N THR A 198 7.22 5.42 -8.23
CA THR A 198 6.04 6.27 -8.48
C THR A 198 6.39 7.69 -8.95
N GLY A 199 7.64 8.11 -8.81
CA GLY A 199 8.15 9.36 -9.40
C GLY A 199 8.41 9.29 -10.91
N PHE A 200 8.26 8.12 -11.56
CA PHE A 200 8.53 7.92 -12.97
C PHE A 200 7.23 7.67 -13.75
N PRO A 201 6.73 8.64 -14.53
CA PRO A 201 5.47 8.50 -15.26
C PRO A 201 5.49 7.41 -16.35
N GLU A 202 6.68 6.95 -16.75
CA GLU A 202 6.86 5.87 -17.71
C GLU A 202 6.67 4.48 -17.08
N ILE A 203 6.60 4.38 -15.75
CA ILE A 203 6.49 3.11 -15.01
C ILE A 203 5.08 2.94 -14.47
N ALA A 204 4.50 1.76 -14.69
CA ALA A 204 3.22 1.39 -14.11
C ALA A 204 3.36 1.02 -12.62
N THR A 205 2.25 0.95 -11.89
CA THR A 205 2.21 0.67 -10.45
C THR A 205 2.58 -0.78 -10.07
N HIS A 206 2.84 -1.63 -11.09
CA HIS A 206 3.18 -3.04 -10.90
C HIS A 206 4.69 -3.25 -10.92
N TYR A 207 5.21 -3.71 -9.79
CA TYR A 207 6.64 -4.00 -9.62
C TYR A 207 6.87 -5.21 -8.72
N GLN A 208 8.09 -5.77 -8.78
CA GLN A 208 8.52 -6.89 -7.95
C GLN A 208 10.00 -6.73 -7.58
N ILE A 209 10.31 -6.94 -6.30
CA ILE A 209 11.67 -6.91 -5.75
C ILE A 209 12.11 -8.35 -5.57
N ILE A 210 13.20 -8.74 -6.22
CA ILE A 210 13.76 -10.08 -6.14
C ILE A 210 15.12 -10.00 -5.45
N LEU A 211 15.24 -10.68 -4.32
CA LEU A 211 16.48 -10.80 -3.57
C LEU A 211 17.13 -12.14 -3.83
N THR A 212 18.37 -12.12 -4.25
CA THR A 212 19.19 -13.33 -4.47
C THR A 212 20.56 -13.14 -3.84
N THR A 213 21.33 -14.22 -3.74
CA THR A 213 22.74 -14.16 -3.33
C THR A 213 23.61 -14.44 -4.55
N ARG A 214 24.54 -13.53 -4.87
CA ARG A 214 25.56 -13.73 -5.92
C ARG A 214 26.95 -13.75 -5.29
N GLY A 215 27.51 -14.93 -5.10
CA GLY A 215 28.73 -15.09 -4.32
C GLY A 215 28.51 -14.70 -2.84
N PRO A 216 29.37 -13.85 -2.24
CA PRO A 216 29.20 -13.44 -0.84
C PRO A 216 28.25 -12.24 -0.64
N LEU A 217 27.68 -11.68 -1.69
CA LEU A 217 26.92 -10.44 -1.63
C LEU A 217 25.44 -10.65 -2.00
N ASP A 218 24.57 -9.95 -1.27
CA ASP A 218 23.17 -9.82 -1.64
C ASP A 218 23.03 -9.05 -2.95
N HIS A 219 22.17 -9.56 -3.81
CA HIS A 219 21.79 -8.95 -5.08
C HIS A 219 20.31 -8.63 -5.08
N VAL A 220 20.00 -7.41 -5.48
CA VAL A 220 18.62 -6.90 -5.59
C VAL A 220 18.31 -6.63 -7.04
N GLU A 221 17.30 -7.30 -7.57
CA GLU A 221 16.70 -7.03 -8.86
C GLU A 221 15.32 -6.40 -8.65
N LEU A 222 15.07 -5.26 -9.27
CA LEU A 222 13.78 -4.61 -9.31
C LEU A 222 13.18 -4.79 -10.70
N GLN A 223 12.10 -5.55 -10.79
CA GLN A 223 11.31 -5.67 -12.02
C GLN A 223 10.18 -4.64 -11.98
N VAL A 224 10.05 -3.83 -13.02
CA VAL A 224 9.00 -2.83 -13.19
C VAL A 224 8.33 -2.97 -14.54
N GLU A 225 7.01 -2.84 -14.58
CA GLU A 225 6.27 -2.74 -15.83
C GLU A 225 6.24 -1.30 -16.31
N THR A 226 6.26 -1.11 -17.63
CA THR A 226 6.01 0.20 -18.24
C THR A 226 4.52 0.45 -18.41
N VAL A 227 4.16 1.74 -18.56
CA VAL A 227 2.83 2.10 -19.04
C VAL A 227 2.62 1.58 -20.47
N PRO A 228 1.36 1.29 -20.88
CA PRO A 228 1.08 0.68 -22.21
C PRO A 228 1.62 1.45 -23.39
N ASP A 229 1.69 2.78 -23.29
CA ASP A 229 2.14 3.65 -24.41
C ASP A 229 3.66 3.86 -24.43
N PHE A 230 4.41 3.25 -23.51
CA PHE A 230 5.86 3.36 -23.50
C PHE A 230 6.46 2.53 -24.66
N PRO A 231 7.36 3.12 -25.50
CA PRO A 231 7.93 2.45 -26.66
C PRO A 231 9.00 1.42 -26.25
N ILE A 232 8.55 0.25 -25.82
CA ILE A 232 9.41 -0.82 -25.29
C ILE A 232 10.36 -1.41 -26.36
N ASP A 233 10.08 -1.19 -27.64
CA ASP A 233 10.97 -1.62 -28.75
C ASP A 233 12.17 -0.69 -28.94
N GLU A 234 12.16 0.51 -28.35
CA GLU A 234 13.23 1.47 -28.45
C GLU A 234 14.32 1.25 -27.38
N VAL A 235 15.32 0.45 -27.67
CA VAL A 235 16.43 0.10 -26.75
C VAL A 235 17.03 1.31 -26.04
N ARG A 236 17.18 2.44 -26.74
CA ARG A 236 17.76 3.66 -26.16
C ARG A 236 16.88 4.23 -25.04
N LYS A 237 15.56 4.20 -25.19
CA LYS A 237 14.61 4.70 -24.16
C LYS A 237 14.59 3.78 -22.93
N ILE A 238 14.65 2.48 -23.17
CA ILE A 238 14.75 1.49 -22.09
C ILE A 238 16.02 1.70 -21.27
N GLU A 239 17.17 1.81 -21.93
CA GLU A 239 18.44 1.99 -21.24
C GLU A 239 18.55 3.35 -20.52
N ASP A 240 17.96 4.42 -21.07
CA ASP A 240 17.87 5.70 -20.37
C ASP A 240 16.97 5.61 -19.14
N LEU A 241 15.80 4.99 -19.25
CA LEU A 241 14.90 4.79 -18.11
C LEU A 241 15.55 3.94 -17.01
N LYS A 242 16.21 2.82 -17.36
CA LYS A 242 16.97 2.00 -16.39
C LYS A 242 18.05 2.82 -15.68
N ARG A 243 18.80 3.62 -16.44
CA ARG A 243 19.87 4.45 -15.88
C ARG A 243 19.31 5.49 -14.92
N ARG A 244 18.25 6.23 -15.30
CA ARG A 244 17.62 7.25 -14.45
C ARG A 244 17.06 6.62 -13.16
N LEU A 245 16.30 5.55 -13.30
CA LEU A 245 15.73 4.83 -12.15
C LEU A 245 16.82 4.24 -11.24
N GLY A 246 17.88 3.65 -11.81
CA GLY A 246 18.99 3.11 -11.03
C GLY A 246 19.77 4.18 -10.24
N VAL A 247 19.95 5.38 -10.82
CA VAL A 247 20.57 6.52 -10.14
C VAL A 247 19.71 6.97 -8.96
N GLU A 248 18.40 7.13 -9.17
CA GLU A 248 17.46 7.59 -8.15
C GLU A 248 17.32 6.58 -7.01
N LEU A 249 17.21 5.28 -7.34
CA LEU A 249 17.21 4.21 -6.34
C LEU A 249 18.49 4.22 -5.50
N LYS A 250 19.66 4.34 -6.14
CA LYS A 250 20.94 4.39 -5.42
C LYS A 250 21.05 5.60 -4.50
N SER A 251 20.54 6.76 -4.93
CA SER A 251 20.53 7.98 -4.14
C SER A 251 19.67 7.83 -2.88
N ASN A 252 18.48 7.22 -3.03
CA ASN A 252 17.52 7.09 -1.93
C ASN A 252 17.84 5.93 -0.97
N LEU A 253 18.33 4.80 -1.51
CA LEU A 253 18.52 3.57 -0.75
C LEU A 253 19.95 3.34 -0.28
N GLN A 254 20.92 4.06 -0.83
CA GLN A 254 22.37 3.87 -0.62
C GLN A 254 22.88 2.47 -1.00
N VAL A 255 22.06 1.68 -1.72
CA VAL A 255 22.43 0.39 -2.29
C VAL A 255 22.17 0.39 -3.80
N SER A 256 22.96 -0.40 -4.53
CA SER A 256 22.75 -0.57 -5.98
C SER A 256 21.70 -1.64 -6.22
N VAL A 257 20.69 -1.30 -7.03
CA VAL A 257 19.59 -2.17 -7.45
C VAL A 257 19.71 -2.38 -8.95
N GLU A 258 19.67 -3.65 -9.40
CA GLU A 258 19.57 -3.97 -10.82
C GLU A 258 18.14 -3.75 -11.29
N VAL A 259 17.94 -2.84 -12.25
CA VAL A 259 16.62 -2.54 -12.79
C VAL A 259 16.35 -3.38 -14.04
N LYS A 260 15.22 -4.08 -14.03
CA LYS A 260 14.70 -4.84 -15.17
C LYS A 260 13.33 -4.31 -15.58
N ILE A 261 13.27 -3.73 -16.76
CA ILE A 261 12.02 -3.28 -17.36
C ILE A 261 11.37 -4.47 -18.04
N VAL A 262 10.10 -4.71 -17.77
CA VAL A 262 9.32 -5.79 -18.37
C VAL A 262 8.07 -5.22 -19.06
N GLU A 263 7.51 -5.99 -19.98
CA GLU A 263 6.32 -5.63 -20.72
C GLU A 263 5.10 -5.52 -19.77
N PRO A 264 4.11 -4.68 -20.11
CA PRO A 264 2.85 -4.61 -19.37
C PRO A 264 2.20 -5.99 -19.22
N LYS A 265 1.64 -6.27 -18.04
CA LYS A 265 0.99 -7.54 -17.69
C LYS A 265 1.93 -8.75 -17.53
N THR A 266 3.25 -8.53 -17.43
CA THR A 266 4.24 -9.59 -17.17
C THR A 266 4.23 -10.01 -15.70
N ILE A 267 4.08 -9.06 -14.77
CA ILE A 267 4.03 -9.32 -13.34
C ILE A 267 2.63 -9.83 -12.98
N ALA A 268 2.56 -10.96 -12.29
CA ALA A 268 1.30 -11.56 -11.89
C ALA A 268 0.44 -10.62 -11.03
N ARG A 269 -0.83 -10.46 -11.39
CA ARG A 269 -1.79 -9.67 -10.62
C ARG A 269 -2.25 -10.47 -9.40
N SER A 270 -2.37 -9.79 -8.27
CA SER A 270 -2.84 -10.40 -7.04
C SER A 270 -4.34 -10.13 -6.85
N GLU A 271 -5.09 -11.16 -6.48
CA GLU A 271 -6.50 -11.03 -6.05
C GLU A 271 -6.65 -10.68 -4.56
N GLY A 272 -5.53 -10.43 -3.88
CA GLY A 272 -5.43 -10.04 -2.48
C GLY A 272 -4.25 -9.12 -2.25
N LYS A 273 -3.48 -9.34 -1.18
CA LYS A 273 -2.22 -8.59 -0.96
C LYS A 273 -1.21 -8.88 -2.06
N ALA A 274 -0.65 -7.83 -2.66
CA ALA A 274 0.41 -7.97 -3.65
C ALA A 274 1.69 -8.51 -2.99
N LYS A 275 2.21 -9.65 -3.48
CA LYS A 275 3.51 -10.16 -3.06
C LYS A 275 4.61 -9.45 -3.84
N ARG A 276 5.07 -8.32 -3.30
CA ARG A 276 6.04 -7.44 -3.97
C ARG A 276 7.50 -7.85 -3.74
N VAL A 277 7.78 -8.62 -2.69
CA VAL A 277 9.12 -9.09 -2.35
C VAL A 277 9.19 -10.60 -2.50
N ILE A 278 10.17 -11.06 -3.28
CA ILE A 278 10.56 -12.46 -3.42
C ILE A 278 11.99 -12.58 -2.89
N ASP A 279 12.14 -13.10 -1.68
CA ASP A 279 13.45 -13.40 -1.11
C ASP A 279 13.83 -14.85 -1.45
N GLN A 280 14.87 -15.00 -2.27
CA GLN A 280 15.42 -16.28 -2.73
C GLN A 280 16.81 -16.52 -2.13
N ARG A 281 17.21 -15.75 -1.12
CA ARG A 281 18.49 -15.95 -0.46
C ARG A 281 18.47 -17.23 0.39
N GLU A 282 19.52 -18.03 0.28
CA GLU A 282 19.65 -19.27 1.06
C GLU A 282 19.75 -18.95 2.56
N GLY A 283 18.93 -19.62 3.38
CA GLY A 283 18.99 -19.55 4.85
C GLY A 283 18.10 -18.49 5.51
N LYS A 284 17.13 -17.93 4.78
CA LYS A 284 16.08 -17.08 5.37
C LYS A 284 14.68 -17.62 5.12
#